data_dc349ee29730e57cb03d2cba669e961f
#
_entry.id   dc349ee29730e57cb03d2cba669e961f
#
_cell.length_a   1.000
_cell.length_b   1.000
_cell.length_c   1.000
_cell.angle_alpha   90.00
_cell.angle_beta   90.00
_cell.angle_gamma   90.00
#
_symmetry.space_group_name_H-M   'P 1'
#
loop_
_entity.id
_entity.type
_entity.pdbx_description
1 polymer ?
#
loop_
_entity_poly.entity_id
_entity_poly.type
_entity_poly.pdbx_seq_one_letter_code
_entity_poly.pdbx_strand_id
1 'polypeptide(L)'
;ENKLEPLSDEFFDTSDENNYYVNGVSPYIDRVFRENEIDGEPWSDYAAGYMWGITGMVYNPEEVTEEEASTWSILENEKFYRQVTIKDNVRDAYFPTLAILNKDLLNSETFRNTSDYHEQLSAIMNDTRKETIDESEQKLKEIRQNVYSFETDSGKADMITGKVVANLQWSGDGVYTMDQAEDDDFYLDWAVPEECTNLWFDGWVMLKSGIGEDAAKKQAAEAFINFLSRPDSAVRNMYYIGYTSAIAGGDSPLIFEYADWTYGAEDDEEDTIE
;
A
#
# COMPACT_ATOMS: atom_id res chain seq x y z
N GLU A 1 -19.91 -7.70 12.51
CA GLU A 1 -20.27 -7.23 13.87
C GLU A 1 -19.68 -5.84 14.07
N ASN A 2 -20.51 -4.86 14.37
CA ASN A 2 -20.11 -3.46 14.57
C ASN A 2 -19.24 -3.32 15.84
N LYS A 3 -17.91 -3.37 15.68
CA LYS A 3 -16.92 -3.22 16.75
C LYS A 3 -16.29 -1.84 16.79
N LEU A 4 -16.53 -1.03 15.76
CA LEU A 4 -15.91 0.29 15.62
C LEU A 4 -16.83 1.35 16.21
N GLU A 5 -16.23 2.30 16.91
CA GLU A 5 -16.86 3.52 17.38
C GLU A 5 -16.76 4.55 16.26
N PRO A 6 -17.87 5.18 15.84
CA PRO A 6 -17.82 6.21 14.81
C PRO A 6 -17.04 7.44 15.28
N LEU A 7 -16.44 8.15 14.34
CA LEU A 7 -15.88 9.48 14.56
C LEU A 7 -17.01 10.48 14.84
N SER A 8 -16.74 11.53 15.59
CA SER A 8 -17.75 12.53 15.94
C SER A 8 -17.94 13.59 14.85
N ASP A 9 -19.09 14.28 14.88
CA ASP A 9 -19.33 15.42 14.00
C ASP A 9 -18.31 16.55 14.25
N GLU A 10 -17.87 16.72 15.50
CA GLU A 10 -16.85 17.68 15.89
C GLU A 10 -15.49 17.39 15.25
N PHE A 11 -15.15 16.11 15.03
CA PHE A 11 -13.92 15.72 14.34
C PHE A 11 -13.90 16.17 12.87
N PHE A 12 -15.07 16.27 12.24
CA PHE A 12 -15.24 16.71 10.86
C PHE A 12 -15.58 18.19 10.70
N ASP A 13 -15.56 18.97 11.79
CA ASP A 13 -15.80 20.41 11.71
C ASP A 13 -14.60 21.15 11.08
N THR A 14 -14.74 21.52 9.81
CA THR A 14 -13.72 22.25 9.04
C THR A 14 -13.50 23.68 9.50
N SER A 15 -14.37 24.22 10.36
CA SER A 15 -14.21 25.56 10.95
C SER A 15 -13.23 25.60 12.13
N ASP A 16 -12.89 24.44 12.70
CA ASP A 16 -11.85 24.32 13.72
C ASP A 16 -10.50 24.09 13.06
N GLU A 17 -9.60 25.07 13.22
CA GLU A 17 -8.22 25.01 12.70
C GLU A 17 -7.40 23.84 13.28
N ASN A 18 -7.81 23.26 14.41
CA ASN A 18 -7.14 22.12 15.04
C ASN A 18 -7.62 20.75 14.50
N ASN A 19 -8.66 20.74 13.68
CA ASN A 19 -9.10 19.54 12.97
C ASN A 19 -8.22 19.30 11.74
N TYR A 20 -6.94 19.01 12.00
CA TYR A 20 -5.92 18.86 10.97
C TYR A 20 -6.21 17.73 10.00
N TYR A 21 -6.90 16.66 10.43
CA TYR A 21 -7.28 15.58 9.54
C TYR A 21 -8.21 16.06 8.43
N VAL A 22 -9.38 16.56 8.79
CA VAL A 22 -10.40 16.94 7.80
C VAL A 22 -9.96 18.13 6.94
N ASN A 23 -9.12 19.01 7.48
CA ASN A 23 -8.58 20.17 6.77
C ASN A 23 -7.33 19.83 5.92
N GLY A 24 -6.70 18.68 6.13
CA GLY A 24 -5.43 18.34 5.50
C GLY A 24 -5.41 16.99 4.76
N VAL A 25 -6.44 16.15 4.88
CA VAL A 25 -6.48 14.87 4.18
C VAL A 25 -6.49 15.07 2.66
N SER A 26 -5.78 14.20 1.93
CA SER A 26 -5.81 14.19 0.48
C SER A 26 -7.25 14.06 -0.06
N PRO A 27 -7.68 14.93 -0.98
CA PRO A 27 -9.02 14.83 -1.58
C PRO A 27 -9.30 13.48 -2.24
N TYR A 28 -8.28 12.82 -2.77
CA TYR A 28 -8.39 11.49 -3.32
C TYR A 28 -8.71 10.45 -2.23
N ILE A 29 -7.97 10.47 -1.13
CA ILE A 29 -8.15 9.52 -0.03
C ILE A 29 -9.47 9.76 0.70
N ASP A 30 -9.84 11.01 0.95
CA ASP A 30 -11.15 11.37 1.52
C ASP A 30 -12.29 10.79 0.66
N ARG A 31 -12.21 10.94 -0.67
CA ARG A 31 -13.19 10.35 -1.59
C ARG A 31 -13.22 8.83 -1.50
N VAL A 32 -12.06 8.15 -1.51
CA VAL A 32 -12.00 6.68 -1.38
C VAL A 32 -12.66 6.21 -0.09
N PHE A 33 -12.41 6.89 1.03
CA PHE A 33 -13.00 6.53 2.32
C PHE A 33 -14.50 6.80 2.40
N ARG A 34 -15.02 7.77 1.64
CA ARG A 34 -16.47 8.06 1.55
C ARG A 34 -17.22 7.13 0.60
N GLU A 35 -16.56 6.69 -0.47
CA GLU A 35 -17.18 5.85 -1.51
C GLU A 35 -17.14 4.35 -1.18
N ASN A 36 -16.28 3.92 -0.25
CA ASN A 36 -16.21 2.55 0.19
C ASN A 36 -16.97 2.34 1.49
N GLU A 37 -17.67 1.20 1.59
CA GLU A 37 -18.58 0.88 2.68
C GLU A 37 -18.13 -0.39 3.43
N ILE A 38 -18.48 -0.44 4.71
CA ILE A 38 -18.44 -1.63 5.53
C ILE A 38 -19.80 -1.79 6.22
N ASP A 39 -20.45 -2.92 6.00
CA ASP A 39 -21.82 -3.20 6.50
C ASP A 39 -22.86 -2.12 6.10
N GLY A 40 -22.66 -1.44 4.94
CA GLY A 40 -23.53 -0.39 4.42
C GLY A 40 -23.29 1.00 4.98
N GLU A 41 -22.19 1.19 5.72
CA GLU A 41 -21.76 2.48 6.26
C GLU A 41 -20.42 2.89 5.64
N PRO A 42 -20.19 4.18 5.27
CA PRO A 42 -18.94 4.64 4.71
C PRO A 42 -17.74 4.38 5.64
N TRP A 43 -16.59 4.06 5.06
CA TRP A 43 -15.36 3.93 5.87
C TRP A 43 -15.04 5.22 6.61
N SER A 44 -15.32 6.37 5.99
CA SER A 44 -15.05 7.69 6.59
C SER A 44 -15.75 7.90 7.94
N ASP A 45 -16.86 7.22 8.22
CA ASP A 45 -17.56 7.36 9.49
C ASP A 45 -16.80 6.71 10.66
N TYR A 46 -15.88 5.77 10.37
CA TYR A 46 -15.21 4.95 11.37
C TYR A 46 -13.69 5.02 11.30
N ALA A 47 -13.13 5.53 10.20
CA ALA A 47 -11.69 5.52 9.97
C ALA A 47 -11.18 6.86 9.44
N ALA A 48 -10.05 7.31 9.99
CA ALA A 48 -9.27 8.40 9.46
C ALA A 48 -8.01 7.85 8.79
N GLY A 49 -7.74 8.21 7.54
CA GLY A 49 -6.58 7.73 6.80
C GLY A 49 -5.26 8.09 7.50
N TYR A 50 -4.29 7.17 7.46
CA TYR A 50 -2.98 7.36 8.06
C TYR A 50 -1.87 7.31 7.01
N MET A 51 -1.57 6.13 6.50
CA MET A 51 -0.59 5.91 5.43
C MET A 51 -1.24 5.16 4.28
N TRP A 52 -0.61 5.21 3.11
CA TRP A 52 -1.03 4.47 1.94
C TRP A 52 0.15 4.08 1.09
N GLY A 53 -0.06 3.16 0.18
CA GLY A 53 0.97 2.73 -0.76
C GLY A 53 0.46 1.68 -1.73
N ILE A 54 1.40 1.19 -2.52
CA ILE A 54 1.20 0.12 -3.49
C ILE A 54 2.10 -1.07 -3.14
N THR A 55 1.84 -2.20 -3.75
CA THR A 55 2.69 -3.39 -3.65
C THR A 55 3.45 -3.58 -4.96
N GLY A 56 4.71 -3.95 -4.87
CA GLY A 56 5.56 -4.20 -6.03
C GLY A 56 6.68 -5.19 -5.72
N MET A 57 7.70 -5.20 -6.56
CA MET A 57 8.88 -6.04 -6.43
C MET A 57 10.12 -5.19 -6.20
N VAL A 58 10.81 -5.37 -5.08
CA VAL A 58 12.22 -4.96 -4.96
C VAL A 58 13.07 -6.04 -5.59
N TYR A 59 14.02 -5.68 -6.42
CA TYR A 59 14.87 -6.66 -7.11
C TYR A 59 16.31 -6.17 -7.26
N ASN A 60 17.24 -7.13 -7.42
CA ASN A 60 18.63 -6.86 -7.77
C ASN A 60 18.77 -6.78 -9.30
N PRO A 61 19.04 -5.62 -9.89
CA PRO A 61 19.12 -5.45 -11.34
C PRO A 61 20.32 -6.18 -12.00
N GLU A 62 21.29 -6.66 -11.23
CA GLU A 62 22.37 -7.49 -11.74
C GLU A 62 21.93 -8.93 -12.02
N GLU A 63 20.86 -9.43 -11.36
CA GLU A 63 20.38 -10.81 -11.44
C GLU A 63 19.01 -10.94 -12.12
N VAL A 64 18.15 -9.90 -12.00
CA VAL A 64 16.77 -9.85 -12.45
C VAL A 64 16.61 -8.65 -13.37
N THR A 65 16.06 -8.84 -14.56
CA THR A 65 15.76 -7.72 -15.45
C THR A 65 14.47 -7.02 -15.02
N GLU A 66 14.31 -5.75 -15.40
CA GLU A 66 13.09 -5.01 -15.16
C GLU A 66 11.85 -5.72 -15.73
N GLU A 67 11.93 -6.30 -16.94
CA GLU A 67 10.86 -7.10 -17.55
C GLU A 67 10.46 -8.31 -16.69
N GLU A 68 11.45 -8.99 -16.10
CA GLU A 68 11.21 -10.14 -15.22
C GLU A 68 10.59 -9.72 -13.88
N ALA A 69 10.97 -8.55 -13.34
CA ALA A 69 10.42 -7.99 -12.11
C ALA A 69 9.03 -7.37 -12.31
N SER A 70 8.71 -6.91 -13.53
CA SER A 70 7.44 -6.26 -13.89
C SER A 70 6.28 -7.23 -14.14
N THR A 71 6.34 -8.43 -13.59
CA THR A 71 5.24 -9.43 -13.66
C THR A 71 5.19 -10.26 -12.40
N TRP A 72 3.97 -10.49 -11.88
CA TRP A 72 3.78 -11.40 -10.73
C TRP A 72 4.21 -12.83 -11.04
N SER A 73 4.36 -13.20 -12.30
CA SER A 73 4.87 -14.53 -12.71
C SER A 73 6.32 -14.78 -12.29
N ILE A 74 7.07 -13.78 -11.84
CA ILE A 74 8.39 -13.98 -11.23
C ILE A 74 8.33 -14.95 -10.05
N LEU A 75 7.20 -14.98 -9.30
CA LEU A 75 6.99 -15.86 -8.16
C LEU A 75 7.00 -17.36 -8.52
N GLU A 76 6.69 -17.69 -9.77
CA GLU A 76 6.68 -19.08 -10.27
C GLU A 76 7.78 -19.37 -11.30
N ASN A 77 8.61 -18.36 -11.61
CA ASN A 77 9.68 -18.51 -12.59
C ASN A 77 10.82 -19.41 -12.04
N GLU A 78 11.03 -20.58 -12.65
CA GLU A 78 12.06 -21.54 -12.24
C GLU A 78 13.50 -20.99 -12.33
N LYS A 79 13.76 -19.94 -13.16
CA LYS A 79 15.04 -19.23 -13.20
C LYS A 79 15.44 -18.74 -11.80
N PHE A 80 14.45 -18.32 -11.00
CA PHE A 80 14.65 -17.76 -9.66
C PHE A 80 14.26 -18.76 -8.55
N TYR A 81 14.42 -20.05 -8.80
CA TYR A 81 14.11 -21.10 -7.83
C TYR A 81 14.82 -20.85 -6.49
N ARG A 82 14.04 -20.70 -5.41
CA ARG A 82 14.50 -20.39 -4.05
C ARG A 82 15.26 -19.06 -3.91
N GLN A 83 14.95 -18.08 -4.77
CA GLN A 83 15.60 -16.77 -4.76
C GLN A 83 14.61 -15.60 -4.70
N VAL A 84 13.31 -15.87 -4.64
CA VAL A 84 12.24 -14.86 -4.52
C VAL A 84 11.42 -15.11 -3.28
N THR A 85 10.93 -14.06 -2.63
CA THR A 85 10.04 -14.16 -1.46
C THR A 85 8.70 -13.50 -1.73
N ILE A 86 7.68 -13.97 -1.00
CA ILE A 86 6.29 -13.46 -1.01
C ILE A 86 5.83 -13.21 0.42
N LYS A 87 4.87 -12.32 0.62
CA LYS A 87 4.34 -12.03 1.95
C LYS A 87 3.55 -13.19 2.56
N ASP A 88 3.79 -13.47 3.85
CA ASP A 88 3.00 -14.41 4.67
C ASP A 88 1.75 -13.72 5.23
N ASN A 89 0.91 -13.24 4.33
CA ASN A 89 -0.34 -12.58 4.62
C ASN A 89 -1.38 -13.02 3.58
N VAL A 90 -2.56 -13.39 4.03
CA VAL A 90 -3.58 -13.96 3.14
C VAL A 90 -3.95 -13.00 2.00
N ARG A 91 -4.06 -11.70 2.23
CA ARG A 91 -4.39 -10.73 1.18
C ARG A 91 -3.23 -10.53 0.22
N ASP A 92 -2.02 -10.33 0.75
CA ASP A 92 -0.83 -10.03 -0.04
C ASP A 92 -0.29 -11.25 -0.79
N ALA A 93 -0.66 -12.47 -0.39
CA ALA A 93 -0.39 -13.69 -1.17
C ALA A 93 -1.51 -14.01 -2.17
N TYR A 94 -2.77 -13.73 -1.81
CA TYR A 94 -3.93 -13.99 -2.67
C TYR A 94 -3.97 -13.08 -3.89
N PHE A 95 -3.70 -11.79 -3.69
CA PHE A 95 -3.71 -10.77 -4.75
C PHE A 95 -2.79 -11.13 -5.94
N PRO A 96 -1.46 -11.33 -5.79
CA PRO A 96 -0.60 -11.69 -6.92
C PRO A 96 -0.95 -13.04 -7.52
N THR A 97 -1.51 -13.95 -6.73
CA THR A 97 -2.00 -15.24 -7.24
C THR A 97 -3.17 -15.06 -8.20
N LEU A 98 -4.14 -14.20 -7.88
CA LEU A 98 -5.24 -13.83 -8.79
C LEU A 98 -4.71 -13.16 -10.06
N ALA A 99 -3.71 -12.28 -9.92
CA ALA A 99 -3.09 -11.63 -11.07
C ALA A 99 -2.41 -12.65 -12.01
N ILE A 100 -1.68 -13.64 -11.47
CA ILE A 100 -1.07 -14.72 -12.24
C ILE A 100 -2.14 -15.56 -12.96
N LEU A 101 -3.20 -15.95 -12.26
CA LEU A 101 -4.30 -16.75 -12.82
C LEU A 101 -5.04 -16.03 -13.95
N ASN A 102 -5.08 -14.71 -13.92
CA ASN A 102 -5.78 -13.87 -14.90
C ASN A 102 -4.82 -13.09 -15.82
N LYS A 103 -3.53 -13.42 -15.84
CA LYS A 103 -2.47 -12.68 -16.53
C LYS A 103 -2.81 -12.32 -17.98
N ASP A 104 -3.26 -13.28 -18.77
CA ASP A 104 -3.56 -13.05 -20.19
C ASP A 104 -4.69 -12.05 -20.39
N LEU A 105 -5.70 -12.07 -19.51
CA LEU A 105 -6.80 -11.12 -19.53
C LEU A 105 -6.34 -9.73 -19.09
N LEU A 106 -5.63 -9.65 -17.96
CA LEU A 106 -5.16 -8.39 -17.37
C LEU A 106 -4.17 -7.65 -18.28
N ASN A 107 -3.39 -8.38 -19.08
CA ASN A 107 -2.46 -7.81 -20.06
C ASN A 107 -3.11 -7.54 -21.43
N SER A 108 -4.38 -7.88 -21.62
CA SER A 108 -5.07 -7.65 -22.89
C SER A 108 -5.42 -6.18 -23.08
N GLU A 109 -4.92 -5.55 -24.14
CA GLU A 109 -5.31 -4.19 -24.53
C GLU A 109 -6.84 -4.06 -24.74
N THR A 110 -7.47 -5.09 -25.28
CA THR A 110 -8.92 -5.11 -25.47
C THR A 110 -9.65 -5.01 -24.12
N PHE A 111 -9.19 -5.72 -23.11
CA PHE A 111 -9.74 -5.67 -21.76
C PHE A 111 -9.50 -4.30 -21.12
N ARG A 112 -8.27 -3.78 -21.18
CA ARG A 112 -7.89 -2.48 -20.60
C ARG A 112 -8.64 -1.30 -21.22
N ASN A 113 -9.09 -1.42 -22.47
CA ASN A 113 -9.84 -0.40 -23.17
C ASN A 113 -11.38 -0.54 -23.07
N THR A 114 -11.90 -1.46 -22.25
CA THR A 114 -13.34 -1.54 -22.00
C THR A 114 -13.84 -0.37 -21.15
N SER A 115 -15.07 0.07 -21.38
CA SER A 115 -15.65 1.21 -20.64
C SER A 115 -15.87 0.93 -19.16
N ASP A 116 -15.95 -0.33 -18.78
CA ASP A 116 -16.15 -0.85 -17.42
C ASP A 116 -14.91 -1.57 -16.87
N TYR A 117 -13.72 -1.25 -17.41
CA TYR A 117 -12.44 -1.85 -17.02
C TYR A 117 -12.23 -1.88 -15.50
N HIS A 118 -12.43 -0.75 -14.82
CA HIS A 118 -12.19 -0.66 -13.37
C HIS A 118 -13.16 -1.54 -12.57
N GLU A 119 -14.42 -1.63 -12.99
CA GLU A 119 -15.42 -2.48 -12.36
C GLU A 119 -15.06 -3.97 -12.55
N GLN A 120 -14.71 -4.36 -13.78
CA GLN A 120 -14.30 -5.73 -14.08
C GLN A 120 -13.00 -6.11 -13.37
N LEU A 121 -11.99 -5.24 -13.37
CA LEU A 121 -10.74 -5.43 -12.65
C LEU A 121 -10.99 -5.64 -11.15
N SER A 122 -11.78 -4.76 -10.54
CA SER A 122 -12.15 -4.89 -9.13
C SER A 122 -12.88 -6.21 -8.85
N ALA A 123 -13.81 -6.62 -9.70
CA ALA A 123 -14.52 -7.87 -9.55
C ALA A 123 -13.58 -9.11 -9.62
N ILE A 124 -12.59 -9.08 -10.54
CA ILE A 124 -11.60 -10.16 -10.67
C ILE A 124 -10.70 -10.21 -9.44
N MET A 125 -10.15 -9.07 -9.03
CA MET A 125 -9.14 -9.01 -7.97
C MET A 125 -9.73 -9.12 -6.55
N ASN A 126 -11.06 -9.06 -6.42
CA ASN A 126 -11.79 -9.29 -5.16
C ASN A 126 -12.67 -10.56 -5.22
N ASP A 127 -12.46 -11.43 -6.20
CA ASP A 127 -13.24 -12.65 -6.32
C ASP A 127 -12.91 -13.64 -5.18
N THR A 128 -13.92 -13.94 -4.37
CA THR A 128 -13.84 -14.87 -3.24
C THR A 128 -14.77 -16.07 -3.39
N ARG A 129 -15.20 -16.37 -4.61
CA ARG A 129 -15.98 -17.58 -4.88
C ARG A 129 -15.15 -18.81 -4.57
N LYS A 130 -15.83 -19.87 -4.17
CA LYS A 130 -15.15 -21.09 -3.75
C LYS A 130 -14.22 -21.67 -4.82
N GLU A 131 -14.66 -21.65 -6.08
CA GLU A 131 -13.89 -22.12 -7.22
C GLU A 131 -12.58 -21.34 -7.37
N THR A 132 -12.66 -20.02 -7.31
CA THR A 132 -11.48 -19.13 -7.41
C THR A 132 -10.52 -19.30 -6.22
N ILE A 133 -11.06 -19.50 -5.01
CA ILE A 133 -10.26 -19.82 -3.82
C ILE A 133 -9.54 -21.17 -3.99
N ASP A 134 -10.23 -22.20 -4.47
CA ASP A 134 -9.67 -23.53 -4.69
C ASP A 134 -8.54 -23.49 -5.76
N GLU A 135 -8.72 -22.74 -6.86
CA GLU A 135 -7.71 -22.52 -7.90
C GLU A 135 -6.49 -21.76 -7.35
N SER A 136 -6.74 -20.71 -6.58
CA SER A 136 -5.70 -19.90 -5.92
C SER A 136 -4.91 -20.72 -4.91
N GLU A 137 -5.55 -21.61 -4.15
CA GLU A 137 -4.87 -22.54 -3.25
C GLU A 137 -3.90 -23.45 -4.00
N GLN A 138 -4.31 -23.99 -5.15
CA GLN A 138 -3.43 -24.84 -5.96
C GLN A 138 -2.24 -24.05 -6.51
N LYS A 139 -2.50 -22.84 -7.04
CA LYS A 139 -1.45 -21.94 -7.54
C LYS A 139 -0.46 -21.54 -6.46
N LEU A 140 -0.94 -21.20 -5.26
CA LEU A 140 -0.07 -20.89 -4.11
C LEU A 140 0.79 -22.09 -3.66
N LYS A 141 0.28 -23.32 -3.78
CA LYS A 141 1.07 -24.52 -3.53
C LYS A 141 2.20 -24.71 -4.56
N GLU A 142 1.96 -24.33 -5.82
CA GLU A 142 3.00 -24.32 -6.87
C GLU A 142 4.04 -23.22 -6.58
N ILE A 143 3.59 -21.97 -6.34
CA ILE A 143 4.45 -20.84 -5.98
C ILE A 143 5.32 -21.20 -4.77
N ARG A 144 4.76 -21.83 -3.73
CA ARG A 144 5.49 -22.25 -2.54
C ARG A 144 6.67 -23.18 -2.84
N GLN A 145 6.60 -23.97 -3.90
CA GLN A 145 7.71 -24.84 -4.29
C GLN A 145 8.86 -24.04 -4.88
N ASN A 146 8.56 -22.93 -5.56
CA ASN A 146 9.52 -22.09 -6.25
C ASN A 146 10.14 -21.03 -5.33
N VAL A 147 9.34 -20.30 -4.54
CA VAL A 147 9.83 -19.20 -3.69
C VAL A 147 10.75 -19.70 -2.57
N TYR A 148 11.64 -18.82 -2.13
CA TYR A 148 12.53 -19.08 -0.99
C TYR A 148 11.70 -19.21 0.30
N SER A 149 10.83 -18.24 0.58
CA SER A 149 9.96 -18.26 1.75
C SER A 149 8.72 -17.39 1.57
N PHE A 150 7.71 -17.68 2.39
CA PHE A 150 6.69 -16.72 2.77
C PHE A 150 7.21 -15.97 4.00
N GLU A 151 7.16 -14.65 4.00
CA GLU A 151 7.74 -13.80 5.05
C GLU A 151 6.89 -12.54 5.29
N THR A 152 7.08 -11.86 6.41
CA THR A 152 6.41 -10.60 6.72
C THR A 152 7.41 -9.44 6.76
N ASP A 153 8.51 -9.59 7.51
CA ASP A 153 9.51 -8.54 7.73
C ASP A 153 10.93 -8.93 7.32
N SER A 154 11.22 -10.24 7.20
CA SER A 154 12.58 -10.71 6.91
C SER A 154 13.06 -10.41 5.50
N GLY A 155 12.15 -10.17 4.56
CA GLY A 155 12.45 -9.91 3.16
C GLY A 155 13.37 -8.71 2.95
N LYS A 156 13.23 -7.66 3.74
CA LYS A 156 14.12 -6.49 3.72
C LYS A 156 15.59 -6.91 3.94
N ALA A 157 15.86 -7.59 5.03
CA ALA A 157 17.20 -8.08 5.35
C ALA A 157 17.70 -9.16 4.36
N ASP A 158 16.81 -10.01 3.86
CA ASP A 158 17.15 -11.03 2.87
C ASP A 158 17.57 -10.40 1.53
N MET A 159 16.96 -9.26 1.13
CA MET A 159 17.36 -8.46 -0.04
C MET A 159 18.71 -7.76 0.18
N ILE A 160 18.84 -6.98 1.26
CA ILE A 160 20.05 -6.20 1.56
C ILE A 160 21.30 -7.11 1.66
N THR A 161 21.14 -8.33 2.17
CA THR A 161 22.24 -9.30 2.30
C THR A 161 22.46 -10.13 1.03
N GLY A 162 21.71 -9.91 -0.05
CA GLY A 162 21.81 -10.68 -1.29
C GLY A 162 21.41 -12.14 -1.16
N LYS A 163 20.63 -12.50 -0.16
CA LYS A 163 20.17 -13.88 0.06
C LYS A 163 19.05 -14.27 -0.90
N VAL A 164 18.26 -13.30 -1.33
CA VAL A 164 17.27 -13.41 -2.39
C VAL A 164 17.49 -12.31 -3.42
N VAL A 165 17.04 -12.52 -4.64
CA VAL A 165 17.25 -11.59 -5.77
C VAL A 165 16.01 -10.73 -6.06
N ALA A 166 14.85 -11.13 -5.55
CA ALA A 166 13.62 -10.35 -5.63
C ALA A 166 12.71 -10.62 -4.42
N ASN A 167 11.98 -9.60 -4.01
CA ASN A 167 11.08 -9.67 -2.85
C ASN A 167 9.81 -8.86 -3.11
N LEU A 168 8.64 -9.48 -2.92
CA LEU A 168 7.37 -8.76 -2.89
C LEU A 168 7.33 -7.86 -1.68
N GLN A 169 7.22 -6.55 -1.91
CA GLN A 169 7.26 -5.53 -0.85
C GLN A 169 6.08 -4.55 -0.96
N TRP A 170 5.72 -3.95 0.16
CA TRP A 170 4.96 -2.70 0.21
C TRP A 170 5.90 -1.53 -0.11
N SER A 171 5.39 -0.51 -0.79
CA SER A 171 6.22 0.58 -1.32
C SER A 171 7.14 1.26 -0.29
N GLY A 172 6.66 1.52 0.92
CA GLY A 172 7.51 2.12 1.96
C GLY A 172 8.61 1.20 2.46
N ASP A 173 8.33 -0.11 2.60
CA ASP A 173 9.37 -1.10 2.91
C ASP A 173 10.35 -1.26 1.74
N GLY A 174 9.87 -1.07 0.49
CA GLY A 174 10.71 -1.05 -0.70
C GLY A 174 11.72 0.10 -0.67
N VAL A 175 11.24 1.33 -0.42
CA VAL A 175 12.10 2.52 -0.26
C VAL A 175 13.14 2.29 0.83
N TYR A 176 12.71 1.89 2.03
CA TYR A 176 13.63 1.57 3.13
C TYR A 176 14.68 0.53 2.74
N THR A 177 14.28 -0.51 1.99
CA THR A 177 15.19 -1.59 1.59
C THR A 177 16.24 -1.10 0.58
N MET A 178 15.82 -0.26 -0.38
CA MET A 178 16.72 0.35 -1.36
C MET A 178 17.70 1.31 -0.70
N ASP A 179 17.22 2.22 0.17
CA ASP A 179 18.07 3.17 0.90
C ASP A 179 19.13 2.45 1.76
N GLN A 180 18.74 1.39 2.47
CA GLN A 180 19.68 0.64 3.31
C GLN A 180 20.68 -0.19 2.48
N ALA A 181 20.30 -0.65 1.30
CA ALA A 181 21.20 -1.34 0.39
C ALA A 181 22.23 -0.38 -0.20
N GLU A 182 21.80 0.84 -0.55
CA GLU A 182 22.69 1.89 -1.07
C GLU A 182 23.75 2.32 -0.04
N ASP A 183 23.38 2.39 1.25
CA ASP A 183 24.32 2.64 2.36
C ASP A 183 25.44 1.59 2.44
N ASP A 184 25.18 0.37 1.97
CA ASP A 184 26.14 -0.75 1.90
C ASP A 184 26.81 -0.92 0.51
N ASP A 185 26.74 0.11 -0.37
CA ASP A 185 27.19 0.07 -1.77
C ASP A 185 26.53 -1.06 -2.60
N PHE A 186 25.31 -1.45 -2.27
CA PHE A 186 24.53 -2.48 -2.95
C PHE A 186 23.27 -1.86 -3.57
N TYR A 187 23.18 -1.88 -4.89
CA TYR A 187 22.08 -1.24 -5.60
C TYR A 187 20.90 -2.22 -5.80
N LEU A 188 19.72 -1.78 -5.40
CA LEU A 188 18.44 -2.45 -5.63
C LEU A 188 17.51 -1.52 -6.40
N ASP A 189 16.54 -2.09 -7.09
CA ASP A 189 15.55 -1.36 -7.88
C ASP A 189 14.14 -1.83 -7.57
N TRP A 190 13.14 -1.09 -8.09
CA TRP A 190 11.72 -1.30 -7.84
C TRP A 190 10.94 -1.45 -9.13
N ALA A 191 10.08 -2.46 -9.22
CA ALA A 191 9.15 -2.64 -10.32
C ALA A 191 7.70 -2.80 -9.84
N VAL A 192 6.77 -2.26 -10.61
CA VAL A 192 5.34 -2.47 -10.42
C VAL A 192 4.87 -3.44 -11.51
N PRO A 193 4.34 -4.62 -11.14
CA PRO A 193 3.88 -5.59 -12.13
C PRO A 193 2.77 -5.05 -13.04
N GLU A 194 2.91 -5.32 -14.33
CA GLU A 194 2.06 -4.77 -15.39
C GLU A 194 0.62 -5.29 -15.37
N GLU A 195 0.41 -6.48 -14.82
CA GLU A 195 -0.94 -7.07 -14.73
C GLU A 195 -1.87 -6.17 -13.91
N CYS A 196 -1.45 -5.80 -12.73
CA CYS A 196 -2.05 -4.83 -11.82
C CYS A 196 -1.27 -4.78 -10.51
N THR A 197 -1.52 -3.76 -9.71
CA THR A 197 -1.13 -3.75 -8.30
C THR A 197 -2.30 -3.36 -7.42
N ASN A 198 -2.18 -3.58 -6.12
CA ASN A 198 -3.16 -3.08 -5.16
C ASN A 198 -2.77 -1.68 -4.69
N LEU A 199 -3.77 -0.89 -4.43
CA LEU A 199 -3.65 0.34 -3.66
C LEU A 199 -4.21 0.04 -2.27
N TRP A 200 -3.38 0.16 -1.24
CA TRP A 200 -3.80 -0.12 0.14
C TRP A 200 -3.74 1.14 0.99
N PHE A 201 -4.56 1.15 2.03
CA PHE A 201 -4.69 2.25 2.96
C PHE A 201 -4.67 1.74 4.39
N ASP A 202 -3.90 2.40 5.25
CA ASP A 202 -4.01 2.27 6.68
C ASP A 202 -4.88 3.39 7.25
N GLY A 203 -5.66 3.07 8.26
CA GLY A 203 -6.54 4.02 8.90
C GLY A 203 -6.60 3.86 10.41
N TRP A 204 -6.67 4.98 11.10
CA TRP A 204 -6.96 5.04 12.52
C TRP A 204 -8.42 4.72 12.77
N VAL A 205 -8.69 3.77 13.65
CA VAL A 205 -10.05 3.40 14.07
C VAL A 205 -10.15 3.36 15.57
N MET A 206 -11.33 3.65 16.10
CA MET A 206 -11.64 3.52 17.52
C MET A 206 -12.43 2.24 17.78
N LEU A 207 -11.97 1.41 18.71
CA LEU A 207 -12.70 0.21 19.08
C LEU A 207 -13.72 0.53 20.20
N LYS A 208 -14.98 0.12 20.04
CA LYS A 208 -16.02 0.26 21.08
C LYS A 208 -15.59 -0.34 22.42
N SER A 209 -14.87 -1.47 22.40
CA SER A 209 -14.34 -2.10 23.61
C SER A 209 -13.27 -1.26 24.32
N GLY A 210 -12.56 -0.37 23.60
CA GLY A 210 -11.55 0.54 24.14
C GLY A 210 -12.13 1.85 24.62
N ILE A 211 -13.03 2.44 23.83
CA ILE A 211 -13.67 3.73 24.14
C ILE A 211 -14.74 3.53 25.22
N GLY A 212 -15.59 2.51 25.10
CA GLY A 212 -16.74 2.31 25.98
C GLY A 212 -17.74 3.47 25.84
N GLU A 213 -18.35 3.85 26.97
CA GLU A 213 -19.24 5.01 27.07
C GLU A 213 -18.51 6.28 27.56
N ASP A 214 -17.18 6.29 27.49
CA ASP A 214 -16.33 7.38 27.99
C ASP A 214 -16.10 8.44 26.91
N ALA A 215 -16.88 9.50 26.93
CA ALA A 215 -16.77 10.60 25.97
C ALA A 215 -15.39 11.29 26.04
N ALA A 216 -14.72 11.33 27.19
CA ALA A 216 -13.40 11.93 27.30
C ALA A 216 -12.32 11.08 26.59
N LYS A 217 -12.46 9.74 26.64
CA LYS A 217 -11.57 8.85 25.85
C LYS A 217 -11.77 9.02 24.36
N LYS A 218 -13.03 9.13 23.90
CA LYS A 218 -13.34 9.39 22.49
C LYS A 218 -12.68 10.68 22.01
N GLN A 219 -12.91 11.77 22.75
CA GLN A 219 -12.32 13.06 22.44
C GLN A 219 -10.78 13.03 22.44
N ALA A 220 -10.17 12.31 23.39
CA ALA A 220 -8.72 12.17 23.44
C ALA A 220 -8.16 11.36 22.25
N ALA A 221 -8.88 10.32 21.79
CA ALA A 221 -8.49 9.53 20.62
C ALA A 221 -8.59 10.38 19.34
N GLU A 222 -9.65 11.14 19.15
CA GLU A 222 -9.83 12.05 18.03
C GLU A 222 -8.79 13.18 18.03
N ALA A 223 -8.48 13.75 19.19
CA ALA A 223 -7.41 14.74 19.35
C ALA A 223 -6.03 14.14 19.01
N PHE A 224 -5.77 12.86 19.33
CA PHE A 224 -4.55 12.18 18.95
C PHE A 224 -4.45 11.97 17.43
N ILE A 225 -5.54 11.56 16.77
CA ILE A 225 -5.59 11.46 15.31
C ILE A 225 -5.29 12.81 14.66
N ASN A 226 -5.93 13.88 15.13
CA ASN A 226 -5.69 15.24 14.66
C ASN A 226 -4.23 15.70 14.89
N PHE A 227 -3.64 15.35 16.05
CA PHE A 227 -2.22 15.63 16.31
C PHE A 227 -1.28 14.93 15.30
N LEU A 228 -1.54 13.66 14.98
CA LEU A 228 -0.77 12.92 13.98
C LEU A 228 -0.98 13.45 12.56
N SER A 229 -2.12 14.08 12.30
CA SER A 229 -2.48 14.65 11.01
C SER A 229 -1.94 16.07 10.80
N ARG A 230 -1.32 16.69 11.81
CA ARG A 230 -0.61 17.95 11.62
C ARG A 230 0.51 17.76 10.57
N PRO A 231 0.72 18.72 9.67
CA PRO A 231 1.74 18.60 8.62
C PRO A 231 3.13 18.25 9.14
N ASP A 232 3.58 18.86 10.24
CA ASP A 232 4.86 18.58 10.86
C ASP A 232 4.96 17.16 11.48
N SER A 233 3.85 16.65 12.03
CA SER A 233 3.76 15.29 12.55
C SER A 233 3.70 14.26 11.42
N ALA A 234 2.93 14.56 10.37
CA ALA A 234 2.81 13.72 9.18
C ALA A 234 4.18 13.53 8.49
N VAL A 235 4.89 14.63 8.22
CA VAL A 235 6.25 14.58 7.65
C VAL A 235 7.21 13.77 8.51
N ARG A 236 7.18 13.97 9.83
CA ARG A 236 8.03 13.20 10.75
C ARG A 236 7.73 11.70 10.71
N ASN A 237 6.46 11.33 10.60
CA ASN A 237 6.05 9.93 10.43
C ASN A 237 6.51 9.37 9.09
N MET A 238 6.30 10.12 7.99
CA MET A 238 6.77 9.73 6.65
C MET A 238 8.29 9.47 6.65
N TYR A 239 9.06 10.41 7.20
CA TYR A 239 10.52 10.27 7.30
C TYR A 239 10.96 9.03 8.10
N TYR A 240 10.26 8.74 9.21
CA TYR A 240 10.65 7.65 10.10
C TYR A 240 10.31 6.26 9.55
N ILE A 241 9.17 6.13 8.85
CA ILE A 241 8.66 4.83 8.40
C ILE A 241 8.75 4.60 6.88
N GLY A 242 9.10 5.61 6.10
CA GLY A 242 9.25 5.51 4.64
C GLY A 242 7.94 5.44 3.85
N TYR A 243 6.76 5.58 4.49
CA TYR A 243 5.46 5.50 3.83
C TYR A 243 4.87 6.88 3.53
N THR A 244 3.99 6.94 2.53
CA THR A 244 3.28 8.17 2.16
C THR A 244 2.08 8.40 3.06
N SER A 245 1.97 9.62 3.62
CA SER A 245 0.84 10.00 4.46
C SER A 245 -0.45 10.17 3.67
N ALA A 246 -1.59 9.86 4.30
CA ALA A 246 -2.91 10.26 3.82
C ALA A 246 -3.13 11.78 3.87
N ILE A 247 -2.27 12.51 4.59
CA ILE A 247 -2.35 13.96 4.75
C ILE A 247 -1.59 14.65 3.63
N ALA A 248 -2.30 15.45 2.82
CA ALA A 248 -1.71 16.37 1.85
C ALA A 248 -1.38 17.75 2.47
N GLY A 249 -1.89 17.99 3.69
CA GLY A 249 -1.55 19.18 4.49
C GLY A 249 -2.38 20.42 4.19
N GLY A 250 -3.44 20.35 3.38
CA GLY A 250 -4.27 21.50 3.03
C GLY A 250 -3.44 22.61 2.38
N ASP A 251 -3.42 23.79 3.00
CA ASP A 251 -2.63 24.94 2.50
C ASP A 251 -1.15 24.92 2.95
N SER A 252 -0.70 23.89 3.68
CA SER A 252 0.67 23.78 4.15
C SER A 252 1.58 23.21 3.05
N PRO A 253 2.66 23.91 2.66
CA PRO A 253 3.59 23.40 1.66
C PRO A 253 4.48 22.25 2.18
N LEU A 254 4.54 22.04 3.49
CA LEU A 254 5.53 21.17 4.15
C LEU A 254 5.48 19.72 3.63
N ILE A 255 4.29 19.18 3.35
CA ILE A 255 4.14 17.82 2.83
C ILE A 255 4.71 17.71 1.41
N PHE A 256 4.42 18.69 0.56
CA PHE A 256 4.93 18.75 -0.81
C PHE A 256 6.44 19.00 -0.83
N GLU A 257 6.95 19.91 0.01
CA GLU A 257 8.38 20.14 0.16
C GLU A 257 9.13 18.88 0.59
N TYR A 258 8.55 18.08 1.50
CA TYR A 258 9.12 16.80 1.91
C TYR A 258 9.04 15.77 0.78
N ALA A 259 7.93 15.68 0.06
CA ALA A 259 7.76 14.74 -1.04
C ALA A 259 8.74 15.07 -2.18
N ASP A 260 8.90 16.34 -2.52
CA ASP A 260 9.86 16.81 -3.52
C ASP A 260 11.32 16.48 -3.11
N TRP A 261 11.66 16.72 -1.85
CA TRP A 261 12.98 16.36 -1.32
C TRP A 261 13.25 14.86 -1.32
N THR A 262 12.23 14.01 -1.07
CA THR A 262 12.39 12.55 -0.93
C THR A 262 12.30 11.81 -2.26
N TYR A 263 11.42 12.28 -3.15
CA TYR A 263 11.06 11.58 -4.39
C TYR A 263 11.26 12.43 -5.64
N GLY A 264 11.66 13.69 -5.48
CA GLY A 264 11.94 14.58 -6.60
C GLY A 264 13.12 14.06 -7.42
N ALA A 265 13.06 14.18 -8.75
CA ALA A 265 14.18 13.86 -9.61
C ALA A 265 15.37 14.80 -9.28
N GLU A 266 16.59 14.27 -9.21
CA GLU A 266 17.79 15.11 -9.18
C GLU A 266 17.77 16.02 -10.43
N ASP A 267 17.76 17.35 -10.17
CA ASP A 267 17.81 18.48 -11.09
C ASP A 267 18.12 18.18 -12.60
N ASP A 268 17.24 17.51 -13.29
CA ASP A 268 17.09 17.68 -14.73
C ASP A 268 15.97 18.72 -14.96
N GLU A 269 16.34 19.89 -15.45
CA GLU A 269 15.59 21.14 -15.49
C GLU A 269 14.22 21.11 -16.24
N GLU A 270 13.54 19.99 -16.43
CA GLU A 270 12.35 19.93 -17.32
C GLU A 270 11.14 19.09 -16.85
N ASP A 271 11.11 18.43 -15.70
CA ASP A 271 9.89 17.70 -15.30
C ASP A 271 9.21 18.28 -14.06
N THR A 272 8.38 19.28 -14.29
CA THR A 272 7.33 19.66 -13.33
C THR A 272 6.24 18.59 -13.37
N ILE A 273 6.04 17.90 -12.27
CA ILE A 273 4.89 17.02 -12.07
C ILE A 273 3.62 17.89 -12.06
N GLU A 274 2.80 17.78 -13.12
CA GLU A 274 1.43 18.33 -13.18
C GLU A 274 0.40 17.40 -12.50
#